data_f20d34249b08632c111a0c45ab30dc5a
#
_entry.id   f20d34249b08632c111a0c45ab30dc5a
#
_cell.length_a   1.000
_cell.length_b   1.000
_cell.length_c   1.000
_cell.angle_alpha   90.00
_cell.angle_beta   90.00
_cell.angle_gamma   90.00
#
_symmetry.space_group_name_H-M   'P 1'
#
loop_
_entity.id
_entity.type
_entity.pdbx_description
1 polymer ?
#
loop_
_entity_poly.entity_id
_entity_poly.type
_entity_poly.pdbx_seq_one_letter_code
_entity_poly.pdbx_strand_id
1 'polypeptide(L)'
;RNSPNLEHIQILQGAKYYGRHLGPYKTPSREDDLRHMPPSLYFGQEDYLCEIQKSQSWNWSAIRPQAVCGLSIGNPLNLTSVVAVYAVISRELGLPLRWPGKPEAFHKIYQVTDYEILGKSMVWAATTPECANEVFNITNGDVFRWNYMWEHIAAYFEMEVGPPQQIDLGLMMADKEPVWNKIVDKFNLAPTPFDQAAN
;
A
#
# COMPACT_ATOMS: atom_id res chain seq x y z
N ARG A 1 -18.85 -0.71 -25.82
CA ARG A 1 -20.11 -0.51 -26.58
C ARG A 1 -21.30 -0.20 -25.66
N ASN A 2 -21.19 -0.34 -24.34
CA ASN A 2 -22.31 -0.19 -23.40
C ASN A 2 -22.25 1.09 -22.55
N SER A 3 -21.31 2.00 -22.81
CA SER A 3 -21.14 3.25 -22.05
C SER A 3 -20.95 4.43 -23.02
N PRO A 4 -22.05 4.89 -23.64
CA PRO A 4 -22.00 5.95 -24.67
C PRO A 4 -21.48 7.30 -24.13
N ASN A 5 -21.54 7.51 -22.82
CA ASN A 5 -21.11 8.73 -22.14
C ASN A 5 -19.80 8.55 -21.37
N LEU A 6 -18.98 7.59 -21.79
CA LEU A 6 -17.67 7.40 -21.17
C LEU A 6 -16.74 8.54 -21.58
N GLU A 7 -16.20 9.26 -20.60
CA GLU A 7 -15.29 10.39 -20.80
C GLU A 7 -13.85 10.06 -20.37
N HIS A 8 -13.70 9.24 -19.33
CA HIS A 8 -12.38 8.90 -18.79
C HIS A 8 -12.34 7.49 -18.22
N ILE A 9 -11.21 6.79 -18.40
CA ILE A 9 -10.89 5.53 -17.72
C ILE A 9 -9.62 5.74 -16.90
N GLN A 10 -9.67 5.38 -15.62
CA GLN A 10 -8.49 5.43 -14.77
C GLN A 10 -8.10 4.03 -14.33
N ILE A 11 -6.80 3.70 -14.46
CA ILE A 11 -6.24 2.46 -13.91
C ILE A 11 -5.34 2.75 -12.70
N LEU A 12 -5.50 1.93 -11.66
CA LEU A 12 -4.66 1.97 -10.48
C LEU A 12 -3.59 0.89 -10.61
N GLN A 13 -2.34 1.32 -10.64
CA GLN A 13 -1.15 0.48 -10.71
C GLN A 13 -0.37 0.55 -9.39
N GLY A 14 0.94 0.70 -9.40
CA GLY A 14 1.78 0.91 -8.23
C GLY A 14 3.25 0.61 -8.50
N ALA A 15 4.07 0.65 -7.46
CA ALA A 15 5.52 0.48 -7.57
C ALA A 15 5.97 -0.87 -8.17
N LYS A 16 5.09 -1.87 -8.24
CA LYS A 16 5.35 -3.12 -8.97
C LYS A 16 5.54 -2.88 -10.47
N TYR A 17 5.02 -1.78 -11.01
CA TYR A 17 5.28 -1.35 -12.39
C TYR A 17 6.79 -1.19 -12.65
N TYR A 18 7.54 -0.73 -11.67
CA TYR A 18 8.99 -0.50 -11.74
C TYR A 18 9.83 -1.72 -11.30
N GLY A 19 9.21 -2.87 -11.06
CA GLY A 19 9.91 -4.09 -10.67
C GLY A 19 10.18 -4.25 -9.17
N ARG A 20 9.58 -3.43 -8.29
CA ARG A 20 9.77 -3.50 -6.83
C ARG A 20 9.63 -4.91 -6.25
N HIS A 21 8.76 -5.74 -6.80
CA HIS A 21 8.51 -7.10 -6.35
C HIS A 21 9.61 -8.09 -6.73
N LEU A 22 10.49 -7.70 -7.65
CA LEU A 22 11.61 -8.54 -8.14
C LEU A 22 12.91 -8.30 -7.35
N GLY A 23 12.98 -7.21 -6.57
CA GLY A 23 14.18 -6.86 -5.81
C GLY A 23 14.54 -5.39 -5.92
N PRO A 24 15.82 -5.02 -5.79
CA PRO A 24 16.28 -3.65 -5.97
C PRO A 24 15.93 -3.13 -7.36
N TYR A 25 15.43 -1.90 -7.43
CA TYR A 25 15.04 -1.24 -8.66
C TYR A 25 15.52 0.22 -8.64
N LYS A 26 15.48 0.89 -9.80
CA LYS A 26 15.89 2.29 -9.94
C LYS A 26 15.12 3.19 -8.96
N THR A 27 15.84 4.01 -8.19
CA THR A 27 15.28 4.96 -7.23
C THR A 27 15.96 6.33 -7.41
N PRO A 28 15.23 7.43 -7.60
CA PRO A 28 13.76 7.50 -7.72
C PRO A 28 13.25 6.91 -9.05
N SER A 29 12.07 6.31 -9.00
CA SER A 29 11.34 5.89 -10.19
C SER A 29 10.64 7.09 -10.83
N ARG A 30 10.63 7.14 -12.15
CA ARG A 30 9.96 8.17 -12.95
C ARG A 30 8.94 7.53 -13.87
N GLU A 31 7.94 8.28 -14.26
CA GLU A 31 6.84 7.82 -15.11
C GLU A 31 7.35 7.37 -16.49
N ASP A 32 8.42 7.99 -16.99
CA ASP A 32 9.09 7.70 -18.25
C ASP A 32 10.17 6.60 -18.17
N ASP A 33 10.34 5.96 -17.01
CA ASP A 33 11.30 4.86 -16.86
C ASP A 33 10.90 3.65 -17.71
N LEU A 34 11.92 3.00 -18.27
CA LEU A 34 11.72 1.78 -19.05
C LEU A 34 11.05 0.68 -18.21
N ARG A 35 10.20 -0.07 -18.86
CA ARG A 35 9.56 -1.25 -18.25
C ARG A 35 10.60 -2.30 -17.88
N HIS A 36 10.42 -2.92 -16.71
CA HIS A 36 11.23 -4.10 -16.34
C HIS A 36 10.84 -5.31 -17.21
N MET A 37 11.58 -6.41 -17.04
CA MET A 37 11.31 -7.65 -17.79
C MET A 37 9.88 -8.16 -17.56
N PRO A 38 9.10 -8.45 -18.62
CA PRO A 38 7.76 -9.05 -18.51
C PRO A 38 7.84 -10.52 -18.01
N PRO A 39 6.71 -11.12 -17.61
CA PRO A 39 5.36 -10.56 -17.69
C PRO A 39 4.99 -9.63 -16.52
N SER A 40 4.12 -8.66 -16.79
CA SER A 40 3.52 -7.81 -15.76
C SER A 40 2.06 -7.52 -16.11
N LEU A 41 1.16 -7.75 -15.14
CA LEU A 41 -0.25 -7.41 -15.28
C LEU A 41 -0.42 -5.92 -15.64
N TYR A 42 0.34 -5.04 -15.01
CA TYR A 42 0.25 -3.60 -15.24
C TYR A 42 0.60 -3.20 -16.69
N PHE A 43 1.58 -3.86 -17.29
CA PHE A 43 1.92 -3.61 -18.69
C PHE A 43 0.79 -4.02 -19.63
N GLY A 44 0.21 -5.21 -19.40
CA GLY A 44 -0.92 -5.69 -20.20
C GLY A 44 -2.15 -4.82 -20.07
N GLN A 45 -2.46 -4.30 -18.87
CA GLN A 45 -3.57 -3.37 -18.65
C GLN A 45 -3.37 -2.05 -19.40
N GLU A 46 -2.16 -1.48 -19.32
CA GLU A 46 -1.83 -0.21 -19.98
C GLU A 46 -1.82 -0.35 -21.51
N ASP A 47 -1.18 -1.41 -22.02
CA ASP A 47 -1.14 -1.68 -23.46
C ASP A 47 -2.55 -1.88 -24.05
N TYR A 48 -3.38 -2.66 -23.36
CA TYR A 48 -4.76 -2.88 -23.77
C TYR A 48 -5.55 -1.56 -23.76
N LEU A 49 -5.39 -0.74 -22.71
CA LEU A 49 -6.08 0.54 -22.60
C LEU A 49 -5.67 1.50 -23.70
N CYS A 50 -4.36 1.62 -23.96
CA CYS A 50 -3.83 2.43 -25.05
C CYS A 50 -4.32 1.96 -26.42
N GLU A 51 -4.42 0.65 -26.63
CA GLU A 51 -4.90 0.11 -27.91
C GLU A 51 -6.38 0.40 -28.16
N ILE A 52 -7.25 0.15 -27.17
CA ILE A 52 -8.68 0.39 -27.35
C ILE A 52 -9.05 1.87 -27.41
N GLN A 53 -8.22 2.74 -26.80
CA GLN A 53 -8.45 4.19 -26.77
C GLN A 53 -8.24 4.83 -28.14
N LYS A 54 -7.36 4.31 -29.01
CA LYS A 54 -7.00 4.91 -30.32
C LYS A 54 -8.18 5.28 -31.22
N SER A 55 -9.33 4.60 -31.06
CA SER A 55 -10.52 4.84 -31.86
C SER A 55 -11.69 5.47 -31.06
N GLN A 56 -11.38 6.02 -29.89
CA GLN A 56 -12.40 6.52 -28.95
C GLN A 56 -12.18 7.99 -28.62
N SER A 57 -13.24 8.64 -28.14
CA SER A 57 -13.21 10.04 -27.70
C SER A 57 -12.88 10.21 -26.21
N TRP A 58 -12.94 9.12 -25.41
CA TRP A 58 -12.59 9.18 -24.00
C TRP A 58 -11.07 9.17 -23.79
N ASN A 59 -10.63 9.71 -22.66
CA ASN A 59 -9.24 9.74 -22.23
C ASN A 59 -8.95 8.71 -21.14
N TRP A 60 -7.69 8.51 -20.81
CA TRP A 60 -7.31 7.65 -19.70
C TRP A 60 -6.22 8.29 -18.83
N SER A 61 -6.05 7.78 -17.62
CA SER A 61 -4.86 8.02 -16.80
C SER A 61 -4.47 6.78 -16.01
N ALA A 62 -3.19 6.67 -15.69
CA ALA A 62 -2.67 5.62 -14.81
C ALA A 62 -2.07 6.23 -13.55
N ILE A 63 -2.55 5.79 -12.39
CA ILE A 63 -2.07 6.26 -11.08
C ILE A 63 -1.21 5.17 -10.45
N ARG A 64 0.01 5.52 -10.05
CA ARG A 64 1.02 4.62 -9.48
C ARG A 64 1.39 5.04 -8.06
N PRO A 65 0.56 4.71 -7.04
CA PRO A 65 0.90 4.97 -5.65
C PRO A 65 2.02 4.05 -5.16
N GLN A 66 2.67 4.45 -4.08
CA GLN A 66 3.46 3.56 -3.23
C GLN A 66 2.53 2.75 -2.30
N ALA A 67 3.05 2.17 -1.19
CA ALA A 67 2.19 1.49 -0.24
C ALA A 67 1.10 2.44 0.26
N VAL A 68 -0.16 2.11 -0.03
CA VAL A 68 -1.29 2.94 0.39
C VAL A 68 -1.54 2.74 1.88
N CYS A 69 -1.64 3.85 2.61
CA CYS A 69 -1.91 3.89 4.04
C CYS A 69 -3.22 4.61 4.31
N GLY A 70 -3.99 4.09 5.26
CA GLY A 70 -5.24 4.66 5.69
C GLY A 70 -6.17 3.64 6.32
N LEU A 71 -7.33 4.08 6.80
CA LEU A 71 -8.31 3.18 7.36
C LEU A 71 -9.01 2.39 6.25
N SER A 72 -8.85 1.08 6.26
CA SER A 72 -9.57 0.18 5.35
C SER A 72 -9.76 -1.17 6.03
N ILE A 73 -11.00 -1.62 6.11
CA ILE A 73 -11.37 -2.91 6.70
C ILE A 73 -11.54 -3.93 5.57
N GLY A 74 -11.01 -5.13 5.77
CA GLY A 74 -11.11 -6.22 4.79
C GLY A 74 -10.24 -6.03 3.53
N ASN A 75 -9.24 -5.15 3.58
CA ASN A 75 -8.27 -4.99 2.50
C ASN A 75 -6.93 -5.62 2.91
N PRO A 76 -6.54 -6.75 2.30
CA PRO A 76 -5.33 -7.49 2.70
C PRO A 76 -4.01 -6.77 2.40
N LEU A 77 -4.03 -5.65 1.70
CA LEU A 77 -2.82 -4.90 1.33
C LEU A 77 -2.68 -3.59 2.13
N ASN A 78 -3.41 -3.44 3.23
CA ASN A 78 -3.36 -2.24 4.05
C ASN A 78 -2.22 -2.31 5.07
N LEU A 79 -1.12 -1.62 4.78
CA LEU A 79 0.06 -1.57 5.65
C LEU A 79 -0.26 -1.03 7.06
N THR A 80 -1.15 -0.04 7.17
CA THR A 80 -1.52 0.56 8.46
C THR A 80 -2.23 -0.44 9.36
N SER A 81 -3.21 -1.17 8.82
CA SER A 81 -3.95 -2.20 9.57
C SER A 81 -3.03 -3.34 10.01
N VAL A 82 -2.18 -3.83 9.11
CA VAL A 82 -1.21 -4.90 9.43
C VAL A 82 -0.29 -4.50 10.57
N VAL A 83 0.28 -3.31 10.52
CA VAL A 83 1.18 -2.82 11.58
C VAL A 83 0.42 -2.62 12.90
N ALA A 84 -0.79 -2.04 12.86
CA ALA A 84 -1.58 -1.79 14.06
C ALA A 84 -2.01 -3.09 14.74
N VAL A 85 -2.55 -4.06 14.00
CA VAL A 85 -2.96 -5.36 14.55
C VAL A 85 -1.78 -6.12 15.12
N TYR A 86 -0.65 -6.13 14.42
CA TYR A 86 0.59 -6.75 14.91
C TYR A 86 1.07 -6.10 16.21
N ALA A 87 1.05 -4.77 16.29
CA ALA A 87 1.49 -4.04 17.49
C ALA A 87 0.58 -4.33 18.70
N VAL A 88 -0.75 -4.22 18.56
CA VAL A 88 -1.67 -4.42 19.69
C VAL A 88 -1.67 -5.86 20.19
N ILE A 89 -1.53 -6.85 19.29
CA ILE A 89 -1.42 -8.27 19.68
C ILE A 89 -0.09 -8.50 20.39
N SER A 90 1.02 -7.99 19.86
CA SER A 90 2.33 -8.10 20.51
C SER A 90 2.31 -7.50 21.91
N ARG A 91 1.70 -6.32 22.07
CA ARG A 91 1.53 -5.65 23.36
C ARG A 91 0.72 -6.48 24.35
N GLU A 92 -0.43 -7.03 23.93
CA GLU A 92 -1.28 -7.86 24.81
C GLU A 92 -0.58 -9.15 25.26
N LEU A 93 0.36 -9.64 24.44
CA LEU A 93 1.21 -10.81 24.75
C LEU A 93 2.47 -10.45 25.56
N GLY A 94 2.69 -9.18 25.89
CA GLY A 94 3.89 -8.73 26.61
C GLY A 94 5.18 -8.83 25.82
N LEU A 95 5.10 -8.80 24.49
CA LEU A 95 6.24 -8.89 23.58
C LEU A 95 6.70 -7.50 23.13
N PRO A 96 8.02 -7.27 22.94
CA PRO A 96 8.49 -6.04 22.34
C PRO A 96 8.09 -5.96 20.86
N LEU A 97 7.94 -4.74 20.33
CA LEU A 97 7.59 -4.53 18.94
C LEU A 97 8.84 -4.72 18.06
N ARG A 98 8.93 -5.85 17.37
CA ARG A 98 10.01 -6.20 16.46
C ARG A 98 9.64 -5.83 15.02
N TRP A 99 10.61 -5.28 14.27
CA TRP A 99 10.43 -5.13 12.82
C TRP A 99 10.29 -6.51 12.15
N PRO A 100 9.14 -6.81 11.52
CA PRO A 100 8.88 -8.16 11.01
C PRO A 100 9.39 -8.38 9.58
N GLY A 101 9.76 -7.31 8.87
CA GLY A 101 10.22 -7.37 7.49
C GLY A 101 11.66 -7.88 7.35
N LYS A 102 12.12 -7.97 6.11
CA LYS A 102 13.50 -8.36 5.80
C LYS A 102 14.49 -7.38 6.45
N PRO A 103 15.55 -7.84 7.13
CA PRO A 103 16.51 -6.98 7.81
C PRO A 103 17.10 -5.89 6.89
N GLU A 104 17.35 -6.23 5.63
CA GLU A 104 17.91 -5.29 4.65
C GLU A 104 16.95 -4.13 4.33
N ALA A 105 15.64 -4.34 4.43
CA ALA A 105 14.64 -3.31 4.20
C ALA A 105 14.53 -2.31 5.35
N PHE A 106 14.96 -2.67 6.55
CA PHE A 106 14.85 -1.85 7.77
C PHE A 106 15.57 -0.50 7.64
N HIS A 107 16.68 -0.47 6.91
CA HIS A 107 17.51 0.73 6.70
C HIS A 107 17.32 1.39 5.33
N LYS A 108 16.44 0.85 4.48
CA LYS A 108 16.21 1.42 3.14
C LYS A 108 15.21 2.57 3.19
N ILE A 109 15.36 3.50 2.25
CA ILE A 109 14.39 4.57 2.03
C ILE A 109 13.06 3.94 1.59
N TYR A 110 12.01 4.45 2.17
CA TYR A 110 10.64 4.03 1.90
C TYR A 110 9.73 5.25 1.72
N GLN A 111 8.64 5.07 1.01
CA GLN A 111 7.58 6.04 0.83
C GLN A 111 6.23 5.36 0.98
N VAL A 112 5.24 6.14 1.35
CA VAL A 112 3.84 5.74 1.41
C VAL A 112 2.96 6.73 0.67
N THR A 113 1.75 6.32 0.38
CA THR A 113 0.71 7.19 -0.18
C THR A 113 -0.48 7.17 0.77
N ASP A 114 -0.83 8.31 1.31
CA ASP A 114 -2.04 8.49 2.09
C ASP A 114 -3.28 8.32 1.19
N TYR A 115 -4.32 7.65 1.70
CA TYR A 115 -5.52 7.34 0.92
C TYR A 115 -6.30 8.59 0.48
N GLU A 116 -6.26 9.68 1.28
CA GLU A 116 -6.92 10.93 0.90
C GLU A 116 -6.16 11.64 -0.22
N ILE A 117 -4.81 11.66 -0.14
CA ILE A 117 -3.96 12.19 -1.22
C ILE A 117 -4.20 11.39 -2.49
N LEU A 118 -4.25 10.06 -2.38
CA LEU A 118 -4.54 9.20 -3.52
C LEU A 118 -5.91 9.53 -4.13
N GLY A 119 -6.97 9.60 -3.32
CA GLY A 119 -8.31 9.91 -3.80
C GLY A 119 -8.41 11.27 -4.48
N LYS A 120 -7.82 12.31 -3.87
CA LYS A 120 -7.75 13.65 -4.46
C LYS A 120 -6.99 13.66 -5.79
N SER A 121 -5.85 12.95 -5.86
CA SER A 121 -5.07 12.82 -7.09
C SER A 121 -5.82 12.06 -8.19
N MET A 122 -6.58 11.04 -7.83
CA MET A 122 -7.41 10.30 -8.78
C MET A 122 -8.51 11.19 -9.37
N VAL A 123 -9.21 11.97 -8.55
CA VAL A 123 -10.20 12.93 -9.04
C VAL A 123 -9.55 13.99 -9.93
N TRP A 124 -8.44 14.57 -9.49
CA TRP A 124 -7.70 15.56 -10.27
C TRP A 124 -7.28 15.00 -11.64
N ALA A 125 -6.68 13.82 -11.70
CA ALA A 125 -6.23 13.22 -12.95
C ALA A 125 -7.40 12.84 -13.90
N ALA A 126 -8.58 12.53 -13.35
CA ALA A 126 -9.75 12.20 -14.14
C ALA A 126 -10.50 13.43 -14.70
N THR A 127 -10.32 14.61 -14.08
CA THR A 127 -11.10 15.82 -14.42
C THR A 127 -10.27 16.96 -15.01
N THR A 128 -8.95 16.83 -15.04
CA THR A 128 -8.02 17.85 -15.56
C THR A 128 -7.61 17.49 -16.98
N PRO A 129 -7.89 18.31 -17.99
CA PRO A 129 -7.60 17.98 -19.40
C PRO A 129 -6.13 17.68 -19.69
N GLU A 130 -5.21 18.34 -18.99
CA GLU A 130 -3.75 18.15 -19.11
C GLU A 130 -3.28 16.78 -18.63
N CYS A 131 -4.13 16.07 -17.89
CA CYS A 131 -3.84 14.71 -17.40
C CYS A 131 -4.31 13.61 -18.38
N ALA A 132 -4.87 13.99 -19.51
CA ALA A 132 -5.40 13.06 -20.50
C ALA A 132 -4.29 12.20 -21.12
N ASN A 133 -4.43 10.88 -21.01
CA ASN A 133 -3.51 9.87 -21.53
C ASN A 133 -2.10 9.90 -20.88
N GLU A 134 -2.06 10.30 -19.59
CA GLU A 134 -0.84 10.46 -18.82
C GLU A 134 -0.77 9.51 -17.62
N VAL A 135 0.44 9.36 -17.10
CA VAL A 135 0.76 8.51 -15.96
C VAL A 135 1.33 9.34 -14.82
N PHE A 136 0.95 9.03 -13.59
CA PHE A 136 1.38 9.79 -12.41
C PHE A 136 1.84 8.89 -11.26
N ASN A 137 3.04 9.11 -10.76
CA ASN A 137 3.47 8.60 -9.46
C ASN A 137 2.87 9.46 -8.36
N ILE A 138 2.17 8.83 -7.41
CA ILE A 138 1.54 9.54 -6.30
C ILE A 138 2.14 9.05 -4.98
N THR A 139 2.68 9.99 -4.20
CA THR A 139 3.23 9.73 -2.87
C THR A 139 2.93 10.92 -1.95
N ASN A 140 3.19 10.77 -0.64
CA ASN A 140 3.06 11.89 0.30
C ASN A 140 4.08 13.00 0.07
N GLY A 141 5.11 12.76 -0.76
CA GLY A 141 6.17 13.73 -1.03
C GLY A 141 7.35 13.67 -0.06
N ASP A 142 7.26 12.90 1.01
CA ASP A 142 8.32 12.66 1.97
C ASP A 142 8.91 11.25 1.85
N VAL A 143 10.04 11.04 2.53
CA VAL A 143 10.73 9.75 2.59
C VAL A 143 11.11 9.43 4.04
N PHE A 144 11.11 8.16 4.38
CA PHE A 144 11.56 7.71 5.70
C PHE A 144 12.33 6.39 5.60
N ARG A 145 12.90 5.96 6.73
CA ARG A 145 13.46 4.62 6.92
C ARG A 145 12.75 3.95 8.07
N TRP A 146 12.51 2.66 7.94
CA TRP A 146 11.78 1.90 8.96
C TRP A 146 12.46 1.91 10.32
N ASN A 147 13.80 1.93 10.39
CA ASN A 147 14.51 1.98 11.67
C ASN A 147 14.16 3.21 12.51
N TYR A 148 13.89 4.37 11.90
CA TYR A 148 13.43 5.55 12.62
C TYR A 148 11.92 5.54 12.83
N MET A 149 11.15 5.19 11.81
CA MET A 149 9.69 5.16 11.90
C MET A 149 9.21 4.11 12.92
N TRP A 150 9.95 3.01 13.07
CA TRP A 150 9.57 1.92 13.97
C TRP A 150 9.62 2.34 15.44
N GLU A 151 10.55 3.20 15.82
CA GLU A 151 10.62 3.80 17.15
C GLU A 151 9.39 4.65 17.46
N HIS A 152 8.93 5.45 16.49
CA HIS A 152 7.70 6.25 16.63
C HIS A 152 6.44 5.38 16.71
N ILE A 153 6.38 4.33 15.92
CA ILE A 153 5.26 3.37 15.98
C ILE A 153 5.25 2.67 17.35
N ALA A 154 6.38 2.19 17.83
CA ALA A 154 6.47 1.56 19.14
C ALA A 154 6.06 2.52 20.27
N ALA A 155 6.53 3.75 20.23
CA ALA A 155 6.16 4.80 21.18
C ALA A 155 4.65 5.07 21.16
N TYR A 156 4.02 5.14 19.97
CA TYR A 156 2.57 5.32 19.82
C TYR A 156 1.76 4.20 20.52
N PHE A 157 2.25 2.98 20.42
CA PHE A 157 1.63 1.81 21.08
C PHE A 157 2.14 1.56 22.51
N GLU A 158 2.95 2.48 23.08
CA GLU A 158 3.54 2.34 24.42
C GLU A 158 4.32 1.03 24.59
N MET A 159 5.15 0.70 23.60
CA MET A 159 5.91 -0.55 23.54
C MET A 159 7.42 -0.28 23.45
N GLU A 160 8.20 -1.22 23.96
CA GLU A 160 9.64 -1.26 23.70
C GLU A 160 9.92 -1.79 22.29
N VAL A 161 10.95 -1.23 21.63
CA VAL A 161 11.44 -1.73 20.36
C VAL A 161 12.32 -2.95 20.58
N GLY A 162 11.95 -4.07 19.97
CA GLY A 162 12.82 -5.26 19.93
C GLY A 162 13.76 -5.26 18.73
N PRO A 163 14.81 -6.08 18.73
CA PRO A 163 15.68 -6.22 17.56
C PRO A 163 14.89 -6.71 16.34
N PRO A 164 15.24 -6.24 15.12
CA PRO A 164 14.60 -6.72 13.89
C PRO A 164 14.64 -8.25 13.78
N GLN A 165 13.51 -8.83 13.42
CA GLN A 165 13.37 -10.26 13.24
C GLN A 165 12.43 -10.52 12.08
N GLN A 166 12.90 -11.16 11.03
CA GLN A 166 12.02 -11.53 9.92
C GLN A 166 10.96 -12.52 10.41
N ILE A 167 9.70 -12.11 10.28
CA ILE A 167 8.54 -12.87 10.75
C ILE A 167 7.54 -12.97 9.58
N ASP A 168 7.06 -14.16 9.31
CA ASP A 168 5.87 -14.34 8.50
C ASP A 168 4.63 -14.05 9.37
N LEU A 169 4.07 -12.85 9.22
CA LEU A 169 2.91 -12.43 10.01
C LEU A 169 1.67 -13.27 9.72
N GLY A 170 1.51 -13.78 8.49
CA GLY A 170 0.40 -14.67 8.16
C GLY A 170 0.43 -15.96 8.99
N LEU A 171 1.60 -16.54 9.18
CA LEU A 171 1.78 -17.73 10.02
C LEU A 171 1.73 -17.38 11.51
N MET A 172 2.40 -16.30 11.93
CA MET A 172 2.47 -15.90 13.35
C MET A 172 1.10 -15.49 13.89
N MET A 173 0.24 -14.90 13.07
CA MET A 173 -1.07 -14.39 13.49
C MET A 173 -2.21 -15.40 13.36
N ALA A 174 -2.00 -16.53 12.70
CA ALA A 174 -3.05 -17.48 12.35
C ALA A 174 -3.89 -17.98 13.55
N ASP A 175 -3.31 -18.05 14.74
CA ASP A 175 -3.96 -18.51 15.98
C ASP A 175 -4.28 -17.37 16.97
N LYS A 176 -4.22 -16.10 16.55
CA LYS A 176 -4.32 -14.94 17.43
C LYS A 176 -5.74 -14.36 17.56
N GLU A 177 -6.73 -14.94 16.91
CA GLU A 177 -8.13 -14.51 17.05
C GLU A 177 -8.60 -14.41 18.51
N PRO A 178 -8.31 -15.38 19.43
CA PRO A 178 -8.69 -15.23 20.82
C PRO A 178 -8.05 -14.05 21.55
N VAL A 179 -6.83 -13.67 21.16
CA VAL A 179 -6.15 -12.49 21.70
C VAL A 179 -6.78 -11.22 21.14
N TRP A 180 -7.09 -11.19 19.85
CA TRP A 180 -7.81 -10.09 19.22
C TRP A 180 -9.16 -9.83 19.87
N ASN A 181 -9.97 -10.87 20.09
CA ASN A 181 -11.28 -10.73 20.73
C ASN A 181 -11.17 -10.14 22.14
N LYS A 182 -10.17 -10.54 22.94
CA LYS A 182 -9.89 -9.91 24.23
C LYS A 182 -9.55 -8.42 24.10
N ILE A 183 -8.80 -8.03 23.08
CA ILE A 183 -8.45 -6.62 22.83
C ILE A 183 -9.71 -5.84 22.48
N VAL A 184 -10.54 -6.36 21.57
CA VAL A 184 -11.83 -5.75 21.19
C VAL A 184 -12.68 -5.49 22.41
N ASP A 185 -12.88 -6.49 23.28
CA ASP A 185 -13.68 -6.38 24.51
C ASP A 185 -13.05 -5.39 25.50
N LYS A 186 -11.75 -5.51 25.76
CA LYS A 186 -11.00 -4.70 26.74
C LYS A 186 -11.05 -3.20 26.42
N PHE A 187 -10.98 -2.85 25.14
CA PHE A 187 -10.92 -1.46 24.67
C PHE A 187 -12.23 -0.99 24.05
N ASN A 188 -13.29 -1.80 24.10
CA ASN A 188 -14.59 -1.50 23.50
C ASN A 188 -14.48 -1.05 22.04
N LEU A 189 -13.67 -1.77 21.25
CA LEU A 189 -13.48 -1.49 19.85
C LEU A 189 -14.70 -1.90 19.01
N ALA A 190 -14.82 -1.35 17.80
CA ALA A 190 -15.79 -1.86 16.84
C ALA A 190 -15.57 -3.37 16.63
N PRO A 191 -16.62 -4.19 16.62
CA PRO A 191 -16.51 -5.64 16.53
C PRO A 191 -16.14 -6.06 15.10
N THR A 192 -14.85 -5.93 14.77
CA THR A 192 -14.29 -6.34 13.47
C THR A 192 -13.75 -7.75 13.60
N PRO A 193 -14.22 -8.72 12.79
CA PRO A 193 -13.66 -10.06 12.74
C PRO A 193 -12.15 -10.04 12.49
N PHE A 194 -11.44 -10.97 13.13
CA PHE A 194 -9.97 -10.98 13.08
C PHE A 194 -9.43 -11.14 11.65
N ASP A 195 -10.04 -11.98 10.86
CA ASP A 195 -9.69 -12.18 9.43
C ASP A 195 -9.87 -10.91 8.58
N GLN A 196 -10.77 -10.02 8.96
CA GLN A 196 -10.95 -8.72 8.30
C GLN A 196 -9.99 -7.65 8.83
N ALA A 197 -9.59 -7.75 10.09
CA ALA A 197 -8.66 -6.80 10.72
C ALA A 197 -7.20 -7.10 10.36
N ALA A 198 -6.85 -8.39 10.24
CA ALA A 198 -5.48 -8.88 10.07
C ALA A 198 -5.07 -9.15 8.59
N ASN A 199 -6.01 -9.04 7.66
CA ASN A 199 -5.77 -9.27 6.23
C ASN A 199 -5.13 -8.09 5.53
#